data_0a91e2066c4f68085e4081116f3ff88b
#
_entry.id   0a91e2066c4f68085e4081116f3ff88b
#
_cell.length_a   1.000
_cell.length_b   1.000
_cell.length_c   1.000
_cell.angle_alpha   90.00
_cell.angle_beta   90.00
_cell.angle_gamma   90.00
#
_symmetry.space_group_name_H-M   'P 1'
#
loop_
_entity.id
_entity.type
_entity.pdbx_description
1 polymer ?
#
loop_
_entity_poly.entity_id
_entity_poly.type
_entity_poly.pdbx_seq_one_letter_code
_entity_poly.pdbx_strand_id
1 'polypeptide(L)'
;ASCLVGSEMCIRDSIYGPSVPRMMGISQKPIMNENKKLIPLENYGIKLMSIGFILDSEAPTIWRGPMVMKALEQMFNGVEWGKLDYLIIDLPPGTGDAQLTLAQSSKLSGAIVISTPQDVALTDARKGINMFKKVNVDILGIVENMSYFICDNCNQKHYIFSKDGVKKEAKEFKTVSYTHLRAHETRG
;
A
#
# COMPACT_ATOMS: atom_id res chain seq x y z
N ALA A 1 -4.01 -0.53 13.75
CA ALA A 1 -3.96 -0.30 12.30
C ALA A 1 -2.52 -0.41 11.82
N SER A 2 -2.29 -1.22 10.81
CA SER A 2 -1.00 -1.32 10.13
C SER A 2 -1.07 -0.51 8.85
N CYS A 3 -0.04 0.25 8.55
CA CYS A 3 0.04 1.05 7.33
C CYS A 3 1.09 0.44 6.40
N LEU A 4 0.72 0.20 5.16
CA LEU A 4 1.62 -0.26 4.10
C LEU A 4 1.96 0.91 3.19
N VAL A 5 3.24 1.20 3.04
CA VAL A 5 3.75 2.13 2.04
C VAL A 5 4.49 1.32 0.98
N GLY A 6 4.01 1.37 -0.23
CA GLY A 6 4.62 0.63 -1.31
C GLY A 6 5.31 1.52 -2.33
N SER A 7 6.30 0.95 -2.99
CA SER A 7 7.00 1.61 -4.08
C SER A 7 6.33 1.37 -5.43
N GLU A 8 6.47 2.31 -6.29
CA GLU A 8 5.84 2.73 -7.52
C GLU A 8 5.21 1.71 -8.50
N MET A 9 5.56 0.43 -8.52
CA MET A 9 5.09 -0.44 -9.61
C MET A 9 3.78 -1.17 -9.34
N CYS A 10 3.34 -1.30 -8.09
CA CYS A 10 2.05 -1.94 -7.77
C CYS A 10 0.99 -0.97 -7.23
N ILE A 11 1.32 0.29 -6.96
CA ILE A 11 0.51 1.17 -6.12
C ILE A 11 0.02 2.41 -6.85
N ARG A 12 0.48 2.66 -8.04
CA ARG A 12 -0.05 3.76 -8.88
C ARG A 12 -1.56 3.71 -9.03
N ASP A 13 -2.14 2.58 -8.70
CA ASP A 13 -3.54 2.29 -8.97
C ASP A 13 -4.45 2.27 -7.72
N SER A 14 -3.94 2.27 -6.49
CA SER A 14 -4.82 2.08 -5.32
C SER A 14 -5.66 3.31 -4.97
N ILE A 15 -5.14 4.53 -5.17
CA ILE A 15 -5.97 5.76 -5.13
C ILE A 15 -6.45 6.15 -6.53
N TYR A 16 -5.67 5.87 -7.57
CA TYR A 16 -5.92 6.32 -8.92
C TYR A 16 -6.43 5.25 -9.87
N GLY A 17 -6.57 3.99 -9.42
CA GLY A 17 -6.91 2.90 -10.30
C GLY A 17 -7.77 1.79 -9.71
N PRO A 18 -8.41 0.98 -10.55
CA PRO A 18 -9.34 -0.09 -10.18
C PRO A 18 -8.63 -1.40 -9.83
N SER A 19 -7.35 -1.40 -9.42
CA SER A 19 -6.58 -2.63 -9.23
C SER A 19 -7.10 -3.50 -8.09
N VAL A 20 -7.47 -2.90 -6.96
CA VAL A 20 -8.00 -3.64 -5.80
C VAL A 20 -9.29 -4.39 -6.13
N PRO A 21 -10.31 -3.79 -6.76
CA PRO A 21 -11.50 -4.52 -7.20
C PRO A 21 -11.15 -5.72 -8.08
N ARG A 22 -10.28 -5.52 -9.06
CA ARG A 22 -9.87 -6.57 -10.00
C ARG A 22 -9.06 -7.68 -9.33
N MET A 23 -8.10 -7.35 -8.48
CA MET A 23 -7.29 -8.33 -7.74
C MET A 23 -8.14 -9.15 -6.77
N MET A 24 -9.14 -8.53 -6.17
CA MET A 24 -10.06 -9.18 -5.24
C MET A 24 -11.27 -9.82 -5.91
N GLY A 25 -11.38 -9.75 -7.25
CA GLY A 25 -12.49 -10.35 -8.00
C GLY A 25 -13.86 -9.79 -7.65
N ILE A 26 -13.94 -8.51 -7.28
CA ILE A 26 -15.17 -7.85 -6.89
C ILE A 26 -15.53 -6.76 -7.91
N SER A 27 -16.73 -6.86 -8.46
CA SER A 27 -17.29 -5.87 -9.40
C SER A 27 -18.43 -5.04 -8.80
N GLN A 28 -18.86 -5.37 -7.59
CA GLN A 28 -19.98 -4.72 -6.93
C GLN A 28 -19.58 -3.34 -6.40
N LYS A 29 -20.56 -2.40 -6.41
CA LYS A 29 -20.39 -1.10 -5.74
C LYS A 29 -20.83 -1.22 -4.27
N PRO A 30 -20.14 -0.55 -3.33
CA PRO A 30 -20.55 -0.54 -1.93
C PRO A 30 -21.88 0.17 -1.77
N ILE A 31 -22.71 -0.32 -0.84
CA ILE A 31 -24.01 0.25 -0.50
C ILE A 31 -23.88 1.10 0.77
N MET A 32 -24.71 2.12 0.88
CA MET A 32 -24.82 2.91 2.11
C MET A 32 -25.86 2.29 3.04
N ASN A 33 -25.56 2.26 4.33
CA ASN A 33 -26.53 1.89 5.36
C ASN A 33 -27.42 3.08 5.77
N GLU A 34 -28.38 2.83 6.66
CA GLU A 34 -29.30 3.84 7.20
C GLU A 34 -28.56 5.01 7.90
N ASN A 35 -27.37 4.76 8.44
CA ASN A 35 -26.51 5.75 9.10
C ASN A 35 -25.61 6.53 8.12
N LYS A 36 -25.87 6.43 6.82
CA LYS A 36 -25.07 7.06 5.75
C LYS A 36 -23.59 6.63 5.75
N LYS A 37 -23.29 5.43 6.27
CA LYS A 37 -21.94 4.83 6.17
C LYS A 37 -21.92 3.81 5.04
N LEU A 38 -20.78 3.69 4.39
CA LEU A 38 -20.53 2.68 3.38
C LEU A 38 -20.34 1.32 4.05
N ILE A 39 -21.01 0.30 3.54
CA ILE A 39 -20.79 -1.09 3.95
C ILE A 39 -19.56 -1.60 3.19
N PRO A 40 -18.52 -2.10 3.87
CA PRO A 40 -17.36 -2.66 3.20
C PRO A 40 -17.74 -3.91 2.41
N LEU A 41 -17.12 -4.10 1.27
CA LEU A 41 -17.26 -5.32 0.49
C LEU A 41 -16.42 -6.42 1.12
N GLU A 42 -16.79 -7.69 0.91
CA GLU A 42 -16.09 -8.81 1.52
C GLU A 42 -15.78 -9.88 0.46
N ASN A 43 -14.52 -10.31 0.43
CA ASN A 43 -14.11 -11.51 -0.31
C ASN A 43 -12.92 -12.16 0.41
N TYR A 44 -12.77 -13.47 0.29
CA TYR A 44 -11.73 -14.26 0.95
C TYR A 44 -11.69 -14.09 2.48
N GLY A 45 -12.83 -13.75 3.11
CA GLY A 45 -12.90 -13.48 4.55
C GLY A 45 -12.27 -12.15 4.99
N ILE A 46 -12.02 -11.24 4.05
CA ILE A 46 -11.42 -9.93 4.29
C ILE A 46 -12.41 -8.85 3.88
N LYS A 47 -12.67 -7.90 4.78
CA LYS A 47 -13.43 -6.68 4.48
C LYS A 47 -12.53 -5.69 3.76
N LEU A 48 -13.03 -5.10 2.68
CA LEU A 48 -12.24 -4.18 1.87
C LEU A 48 -13.05 -2.98 1.40
N MET A 49 -12.35 -1.88 1.24
CA MET A 49 -12.85 -0.66 0.62
C MET A 49 -11.74 -0.04 -0.22
N SER A 50 -12.11 0.41 -1.40
CA SER A 50 -11.21 1.09 -2.32
C SER A 50 -11.94 2.22 -3.03
N ILE A 51 -11.22 3.25 -3.40
CA ILE A 51 -11.75 4.31 -4.27
C ILE A 51 -12.22 3.74 -5.60
N GLY A 52 -11.54 2.69 -6.10
CA GLY A 52 -11.92 1.99 -7.32
C GLY A 52 -13.33 1.37 -7.32
N PHE A 53 -13.95 1.19 -6.14
CA PHE A 53 -15.35 0.77 -6.05
C PHE A 53 -16.34 1.93 -6.17
N ILE A 54 -15.90 3.14 -5.87
CA ILE A 54 -16.74 4.34 -5.80
C ILE A 54 -16.75 5.09 -7.13
N LEU A 55 -15.60 5.08 -7.81
CA LEU A 55 -15.42 5.77 -9.07
C LEU A 55 -15.79 4.88 -10.26
N ASP A 56 -16.33 5.50 -11.28
CA ASP A 56 -16.50 4.83 -12.57
C ASP A 56 -15.15 4.76 -13.28
N SER A 57 -14.76 3.56 -13.71
CA SER A 57 -13.46 3.25 -14.30
C SER A 57 -13.12 4.02 -15.58
N GLU A 58 -14.10 4.66 -16.21
CA GLU A 58 -13.94 5.37 -17.48
C GLU A 58 -13.84 6.90 -17.34
N ALA A 59 -14.06 7.45 -16.16
CA ALA A 59 -13.99 8.89 -15.95
C ALA A 59 -12.56 9.33 -15.63
N PRO A 60 -11.95 10.22 -16.45
CA PRO A 60 -10.65 10.81 -16.13
C PRO A 60 -10.80 11.73 -14.91
N THR A 61 -10.53 11.20 -13.74
CA THR A 61 -10.63 11.97 -12.51
C THR A 61 -9.29 12.58 -12.17
N ILE A 62 -9.21 13.92 -12.26
CA ILE A 62 -8.02 14.66 -11.84
C ILE A 62 -8.05 14.79 -10.31
N TRP A 63 -7.30 13.97 -9.62
CA TRP A 63 -7.15 14.02 -8.18
C TRP A 63 -6.24 15.18 -7.76
N ARG A 64 -6.77 16.12 -7.03
CA ARG A 64 -5.99 17.15 -6.35
C ARG A 64 -5.82 16.77 -4.89
N GLY A 65 -4.71 17.17 -4.26
CA GLY A 65 -4.37 16.81 -2.87
C GLY A 65 -5.54 16.86 -1.88
N PRO A 66 -6.33 17.94 -1.81
CA PRO A 66 -7.48 18.03 -0.90
C PRO A 66 -8.57 16.99 -1.16
N MET A 67 -8.75 16.57 -2.41
CA MET A 67 -9.75 15.52 -2.76
C MET A 67 -9.28 14.14 -2.30
N VAL A 68 -7.99 13.85 -2.44
CA VAL A 68 -7.38 12.61 -1.94
C VAL A 68 -7.54 12.52 -0.43
N MET A 69 -7.28 13.61 0.28
CA MET A 69 -7.44 13.71 1.72
C MET A 69 -8.87 13.41 2.17
N LYS A 70 -9.85 14.06 1.54
CA LYS A 70 -11.27 13.84 1.84
C LYS A 70 -11.70 12.41 1.56
N ALA A 71 -11.21 11.81 0.47
CA ALA A 71 -11.50 10.43 0.14
C ALA A 71 -10.91 9.44 1.16
N LEU A 72 -9.67 9.66 1.60
CA LEU A 72 -9.05 8.86 2.66
C LEU A 72 -9.82 8.98 3.97
N GLU A 73 -10.18 10.19 4.37
CA GLU A 73 -10.98 10.43 5.57
C GLU A 73 -12.34 9.73 5.48
N GLN A 74 -13.00 9.78 4.33
CA GLN A 74 -14.26 9.10 4.09
C GLN A 74 -14.11 7.58 4.13
N MET A 75 -13.05 7.02 3.58
CA MET A 75 -12.77 5.59 3.65
C MET A 75 -12.44 5.13 5.06
N PHE A 76 -11.83 5.99 5.88
CA PHE A 76 -11.48 5.66 7.25
C PHE A 76 -12.69 5.79 8.20
N ASN A 77 -13.39 6.93 8.16
CA ASN A 77 -14.46 7.27 9.08
C ASN A 77 -15.88 6.99 8.53
N GLY A 78 -16.04 7.01 7.22
CA GLY A 78 -17.32 6.86 6.51
C GLY A 78 -17.69 5.42 6.18
N VAL A 79 -16.86 4.45 6.55
CA VAL A 79 -17.11 3.01 6.34
C VAL A 79 -17.49 2.35 7.65
N GLU A 80 -18.47 1.46 7.62
CA GLU A 80 -18.87 0.65 8.77
C GLU A 80 -18.03 -0.62 8.85
N TRP A 81 -16.80 -0.47 9.30
CA TRP A 81 -15.85 -1.59 9.41
C TRP A 81 -16.29 -2.67 10.40
N GLY A 82 -17.07 -2.30 11.43
CA GLY A 82 -17.42 -3.19 12.52
C GLY A 82 -16.21 -3.59 13.35
N LYS A 83 -16.24 -4.79 13.91
CA LYS A 83 -15.11 -5.34 14.68
C LYS A 83 -14.05 -5.85 13.73
N LEU A 84 -12.82 -5.33 13.84
CA LEU A 84 -11.64 -5.73 13.08
C LEU A 84 -10.51 -6.11 14.03
N ASP A 85 -9.74 -7.14 13.67
CA ASP A 85 -8.48 -7.46 14.34
C ASP A 85 -7.36 -6.53 13.85
N TYR A 86 -7.32 -6.27 12.54
CA TYR A 86 -6.33 -5.41 11.88
C TYR A 86 -7.01 -4.57 10.82
N LEU A 87 -6.60 -3.32 10.69
CA LEU A 87 -6.91 -2.45 9.55
C LEU A 87 -5.62 -2.14 8.81
N ILE A 88 -5.53 -2.60 7.58
CA ILE A 88 -4.38 -2.36 6.69
C ILE A 88 -4.76 -1.24 5.74
N ILE A 89 -3.93 -0.18 5.72
CA ILE A 89 -4.14 0.99 4.87
C ILE A 89 -3.03 1.01 3.83
N ASP A 90 -3.40 0.86 2.58
CA ASP A 90 -2.48 1.01 1.45
C ASP A 90 -2.46 2.48 1.02
N LEU A 91 -1.30 3.12 1.20
CA LEU A 91 -1.12 4.54 0.95
C LEU A 91 -0.58 4.79 -0.46
N PRO A 92 -0.94 5.92 -1.08
CA PRO A 92 -0.35 6.32 -2.35
C PRO A 92 1.16 6.49 -2.22
N PRO A 93 1.91 6.35 -3.32
CA PRO A 93 3.35 6.51 -3.32
C PRO A 93 3.76 7.95 -2.98
N GLY A 94 4.94 8.08 -2.40
CA GLY A 94 5.53 9.38 -2.07
C GLY A 94 5.43 9.73 -0.58
N THR A 95 5.82 10.95 -0.26
CA THR A 95 5.86 11.52 1.10
C THR A 95 5.01 12.78 1.20
N GLY A 96 3.86 12.77 0.52
CA GLY A 96 2.98 13.93 0.43
C GLY A 96 2.11 14.17 1.67
N ASP A 97 1.30 15.22 1.59
CA ASP A 97 0.44 15.66 2.69
C ASP A 97 -0.57 14.59 3.14
N ALA A 98 -0.98 13.70 2.22
CA ALA A 98 -1.93 12.64 2.51
C ALA A 98 -1.40 11.65 3.56
N GLN A 99 -0.16 11.18 3.37
CA GLN A 99 0.50 10.26 4.31
C GLN A 99 0.74 10.92 5.67
N LEU A 100 1.19 12.17 5.65
CA LEU A 100 1.44 12.95 6.87
C LEU A 100 0.15 13.15 7.66
N THR A 101 -0.92 13.59 7.00
CA THR A 101 -2.19 13.86 7.66
C THR A 101 -2.80 12.57 8.23
N LEU A 102 -2.76 11.46 7.49
CA LEU A 102 -3.24 10.20 8.00
C LEU A 102 -2.45 9.75 9.23
N ALA A 103 -1.12 9.84 9.17
CA ALA A 103 -0.24 9.47 10.28
C ALA A 103 -0.46 10.34 11.52
N GLN A 104 -0.84 11.61 11.34
CA GLN A 104 -1.14 12.53 12.44
C GLN A 104 -2.56 12.38 12.97
N SER A 105 -3.54 12.10 12.11
CA SER A 105 -4.96 12.00 12.49
C SER A 105 -5.33 10.64 13.08
N SER A 106 -4.50 9.61 12.88
CA SER A 106 -4.79 8.23 13.28
C SER A 106 -3.65 7.67 14.13
N LYS A 107 -4.01 6.95 15.20
CA LYS A 107 -3.01 6.14 15.95
C LYS A 107 -2.62 4.91 15.12
N LEU A 108 -1.62 5.06 14.28
CA LEU A 108 -1.05 3.92 13.55
C LEU A 108 -0.22 3.05 14.49
N SER A 109 -0.42 1.74 14.43
CA SER A 109 0.41 0.77 15.18
C SER A 109 1.81 0.65 14.60
N GLY A 110 1.99 0.98 13.34
CA GLY A 110 3.27 1.00 12.65
C GLY A 110 3.10 1.02 11.14
N ALA A 111 4.21 1.14 10.44
CA ALA A 111 4.28 1.17 8.99
C ALA A 111 5.18 0.05 8.45
N ILE A 112 4.76 -0.56 7.34
CA ILE A 112 5.58 -1.49 6.56
C ILE A 112 5.92 -0.77 5.25
N VAL A 113 7.20 -0.70 4.93
CA VAL A 113 7.69 -0.06 3.71
C VAL A 113 8.01 -1.13 2.68
N ILE A 114 7.45 -1.01 1.48
CA ILE A 114 7.71 -1.93 0.38
C ILE A 114 8.58 -1.20 -0.65
N SER A 115 9.67 -1.83 -1.05
CA SER A 115 10.57 -1.28 -2.07
C SER A 115 11.10 -2.38 -2.98
N THR A 116 11.53 -2.01 -4.17
CA THR A 116 12.38 -2.86 -5.01
C THR A 116 13.84 -2.62 -4.67
N PRO A 117 14.78 -3.52 -5.03
CA PRO A 117 16.19 -3.36 -4.70
C PRO A 117 16.92 -2.30 -5.54
N GLN A 118 16.22 -1.56 -6.41
CA GLN A 118 16.77 -0.48 -7.21
C GLN A 118 17.12 0.75 -6.36
N ASP A 119 18.24 1.40 -6.62
CA ASP A 119 18.71 2.56 -5.84
C ASP A 119 17.70 3.72 -5.82
N VAL A 120 17.00 3.96 -6.93
CA VAL A 120 15.96 5.00 -7.02
C VAL A 120 14.80 4.68 -6.07
N ALA A 121 14.31 3.45 -6.08
CA ALA A 121 13.22 3.02 -5.22
C ALA A 121 13.64 3.03 -3.73
N LEU A 122 14.87 2.64 -3.44
CA LEU A 122 15.43 2.70 -2.08
C LEU A 122 15.53 4.15 -1.58
N THR A 123 15.86 5.09 -2.46
CA THR A 123 15.88 6.52 -2.10
C THR A 123 14.52 7.02 -1.66
N ASP A 124 13.45 6.63 -2.36
CA ASP A 124 12.09 7.01 -1.99
C ASP A 124 11.60 6.27 -0.75
N ALA A 125 11.98 4.99 -0.60
CA ALA A 125 11.73 4.25 0.63
C ALA A 125 12.36 4.93 1.86
N ARG A 126 13.60 5.40 1.77
CA ARG A 126 14.28 6.18 2.83
C ARG A 126 13.50 7.45 3.20
N LYS A 127 13.00 8.18 2.21
CA LYS A 127 12.17 9.37 2.46
C LYS A 127 10.90 9.00 3.23
N GLY A 128 10.22 7.90 2.83
CA GLY A 128 9.04 7.39 3.51
C GLY A 128 9.33 6.99 4.96
N ILE A 129 10.40 6.24 5.20
CA ILE A 129 10.84 5.84 6.55
C ILE A 129 11.11 7.08 7.42
N ASN A 130 11.85 8.04 6.89
CA ASN A 130 12.18 9.27 7.63
C ASN A 130 10.92 10.11 7.92
N MET A 131 9.95 10.13 7.01
CA MET A 131 8.66 10.77 7.24
C MET A 131 7.92 10.13 8.42
N PHE A 132 7.76 8.80 8.43
CA PHE A 132 7.09 8.10 9.53
C PHE A 132 7.80 8.29 10.87
N LYS A 133 9.12 8.28 10.89
CA LYS A 133 9.91 8.58 12.10
C LYS A 133 9.63 9.99 12.62
N LYS A 134 9.49 10.99 11.74
CA LYS A 134 9.18 12.38 12.15
C LYS A 134 7.79 12.51 12.80
N VAL A 135 6.84 11.65 12.45
CA VAL A 135 5.50 11.64 13.04
C VAL A 135 5.32 10.55 14.11
N ASN A 136 6.43 10.01 14.61
CA ASN A 136 6.47 8.99 15.67
C ASN A 136 5.67 7.71 15.34
N VAL A 137 5.71 7.27 14.08
CA VAL A 137 5.16 5.98 13.65
C VAL A 137 6.31 4.98 13.50
N ASP A 138 6.21 3.86 14.19
CA ASP A 138 7.22 2.81 14.16
C ASP A 138 7.28 2.11 12.81
N ILE A 139 8.49 1.81 12.34
CA ILE A 139 8.70 0.99 11.14
C ILE A 139 8.76 -0.49 11.56
N LEU A 140 7.70 -1.23 11.24
CA LEU A 140 7.60 -2.65 11.55
C LEU A 140 8.52 -3.51 10.68
N GLY A 141 8.82 -3.04 9.47
CA GLY A 141 9.72 -3.74 8.57
C GLY A 141 9.78 -3.13 7.18
N ILE A 142 10.74 -3.61 6.39
CA ILE A 142 10.89 -3.28 4.98
C ILE A 142 10.76 -4.57 4.17
N VAL A 143 9.89 -4.56 3.16
CA VAL A 143 9.69 -5.70 2.25
C VAL A 143 10.36 -5.41 0.92
N GLU A 144 11.26 -6.31 0.50
CA GLU A 144 11.88 -6.26 -0.81
C GLU A 144 11.01 -6.99 -1.83
N ASN A 145 10.38 -6.23 -2.71
CA ASN A 145 9.64 -6.75 -3.84
C ASN A 145 10.55 -6.92 -5.06
N MET A 146 10.24 -7.85 -5.95
CA MET A 146 11.04 -8.13 -7.16
C MET A 146 12.51 -8.42 -6.86
N SER A 147 12.77 -9.11 -5.76
CA SER A 147 14.13 -9.38 -5.27
C SER A 147 14.94 -10.23 -6.25
N TYR A 148 14.35 -11.23 -6.87
CA TYR A 148 15.00 -12.10 -7.82
C TYR A 148 14.01 -12.71 -8.83
N PHE A 149 14.52 -13.14 -9.94
CA PHE A 149 13.83 -13.94 -10.95
C PHE A 149 14.37 -15.38 -10.94
N ILE A 150 13.52 -16.36 -11.04
CA ILE A 150 13.91 -17.75 -11.24
C ILE A 150 13.79 -18.07 -12.73
N CYS A 151 14.90 -18.48 -13.34
CA CYS A 151 14.89 -18.89 -14.74
C CYS A 151 14.12 -20.19 -14.91
N ASP A 152 13.11 -20.18 -15.78
CA ASP A 152 12.26 -21.36 -16.04
C ASP A 152 13.04 -22.52 -16.69
N ASN A 153 14.19 -22.24 -17.31
CA ASN A 153 15.00 -23.23 -18.00
C ASN A 153 16.05 -23.90 -17.07
N CYS A 154 16.72 -23.13 -16.21
CA CYS A 154 17.80 -23.66 -15.37
C CYS A 154 17.54 -23.58 -13.86
N ASN A 155 16.37 -23.07 -13.43
CA ASN A 155 15.98 -22.86 -12.03
C ASN A 155 16.96 -22.02 -11.19
N GLN A 156 17.88 -21.30 -11.82
CA GLN A 156 18.78 -20.40 -11.12
C GLN A 156 18.13 -19.07 -10.80
N LYS A 157 18.53 -18.49 -9.65
CA LYS A 157 18.09 -17.16 -9.23
C LYS A 157 18.93 -16.07 -9.89
N HIS A 158 18.26 -15.15 -10.56
CA HIS A 158 18.87 -13.97 -11.17
C HIS A 158 18.40 -12.71 -10.46
N TYR A 159 19.32 -11.89 -10.04
CA TYR A 159 19.07 -10.60 -9.38
C TYR A 159 19.12 -9.49 -10.42
N ILE A 160 17.98 -9.24 -11.08
CA ILE A 160 17.90 -8.32 -12.23
C ILE A 160 18.15 -6.87 -11.80
N PHE A 161 17.66 -6.49 -10.62
CA PHE A 161 17.65 -5.10 -10.17
C PHE A 161 18.71 -4.76 -9.13
N SER A 162 19.35 -5.68 -8.50
CA SER A 162 20.41 -5.58 -7.48
C SER A 162 20.21 -6.71 -6.46
N LYS A 163 21.17 -6.85 -5.56
CA LYS A 163 21.13 -7.85 -4.48
C LYS A 163 21.31 -7.18 -3.13
N ASP A 164 20.48 -7.59 -2.17
CA ASP A 164 20.58 -7.18 -0.76
C ASP A 164 20.43 -5.66 -0.51
N GLY A 165 19.82 -4.89 -1.44
CA GLY A 165 19.62 -3.46 -1.27
C GLY A 165 18.78 -3.14 -0.03
N VAL A 166 17.62 -3.77 0.11
CA VAL A 166 16.73 -3.58 1.25
C VAL A 166 17.32 -4.08 2.56
N LYS A 167 18.15 -5.12 2.54
CA LYS A 167 18.83 -5.61 3.76
C LYS A 167 19.81 -4.59 4.33
N LYS A 168 20.49 -3.85 3.47
CA LYS A 168 21.39 -2.75 3.90
C LYS A 168 20.59 -1.65 4.57
N GLU A 169 19.48 -1.24 3.94
CA GLU A 169 18.57 -0.24 4.50
C GLU A 169 17.99 -0.69 5.85
N ALA A 170 17.50 -1.92 5.94
CA ALA A 170 16.94 -2.43 7.18
C ALA A 170 17.95 -2.42 8.34
N LYS A 171 19.21 -2.74 8.07
CA LYS A 171 20.28 -2.62 9.07
C LYS A 171 20.53 -1.18 9.50
N GLU A 172 20.57 -0.25 8.56
CA GLU A 172 20.78 1.18 8.84
C GLU A 172 19.63 1.74 9.69
N PHE A 173 18.39 1.38 9.36
CA PHE A 173 17.22 1.83 10.10
C PHE A 173 16.88 0.99 11.34
N LYS A 174 17.68 -0.05 11.64
CA LYS A 174 17.48 -0.99 12.77
C LYS A 174 16.10 -1.64 12.77
N THR A 175 15.64 -2.04 11.60
CA THR A 175 14.36 -2.71 11.39
C THR A 175 14.53 -4.06 10.72
N VAL A 176 13.44 -4.81 10.58
CA VAL A 176 13.44 -6.14 9.94
C VAL A 176 13.31 -6.00 8.42
N SER A 177 14.00 -6.85 7.69
CA SER A 177 13.82 -6.99 6.24
C SER A 177 13.19 -8.32 5.88
N TYR A 178 12.20 -8.26 4.99
CA TYR A 178 11.57 -9.43 4.40
C TYR A 178 11.91 -9.47 2.91
N THR A 179 12.59 -10.52 2.47
CA THR A 179 12.94 -10.76 1.06
C THR A 179 12.18 -11.96 0.59
N HIS A 180 11.02 -11.80 -0.02
CA HIS A 180 10.21 -12.96 -0.34
C HIS A 180 9.46 -12.91 -1.67
N LEU A 181 9.43 -11.79 -2.39
CA LEU A 181 8.62 -11.66 -3.58
C LEU A 181 9.45 -11.82 -4.84
N ARG A 182 8.97 -12.68 -5.75
CA ARG A 182 9.58 -12.94 -7.06
C ARG A 182 9.24 -11.82 -8.05
N ALA A 183 10.12 -11.58 -9.03
CA ALA A 183 9.88 -10.57 -10.07
C ALA A 183 8.73 -10.92 -11.06
N HIS A 184 8.12 -12.10 -10.94
CA HIS A 184 7.20 -12.65 -11.95
C HIS A 184 5.77 -12.94 -11.47
N GLU A 185 5.43 -12.65 -10.21
CA GLU A 185 4.10 -13.03 -9.66
C GLU A 185 2.95 -12.07 -10.03
N THR A 186 3.16 -11.15 -10.96
CA THR A 186 2.12 -10.22 -11.42
C THR A 186 1.47 -10.63 -12.76
N ARG A 187 1.64 -11.86 -13.21
CA ARG A 187 0.88 -12.41 -14.33
C ARG A 187 -0.22 -13.33 -13.81
N GLY A 188 -1.37 -12.76 -13.52
CA GLY A 188 -2.65 -13.41 -13.45
C GLY A 188 -3.56 -12.77 -14.48
#